data_fd1feb0c85b8711fa59eeb3c78398644
#
_entry.id   fd1feb0c85b8711fa59eeb3c78398644
#
_cell.length_a   1.000
_cell.length_b   1.000
_cell.length_c   1.000
_cell.angle_alpha   90.00
_cell.angle_beta   90.00
_cell.angle_gamma   90.00
#
_symmetry.space_group_name_H-M   'P 1'
#
loop_
_entity.id
_entity.type
_entity.pdbx_description
1 polymer ?
#
loop_
_entity_poly.entity_id
_entity_poly.type
_entity_poly.pdbx_seq_one_letter_code
_entity_poly.pdbx_strand_id
1 'polypeptide(L)'
;MSNSPLICYTKISPNRNSPRNHVIDTITIHCMAGNCSIETCGEVFYPTSRGASSNYGIGSDGRIAMYVEEKDRSWCTSSKSNDNRAITIEVANDGGADTGWHISDAAYKSLINLCVDICKRNNIKELKWKGDKSLIGHVDKQNMTVHRWFAAKDCPGDYLYNLHGQIAAEVNARLGVKTQTTSSNTKANSITVQGKTVSVPFIARVIVSDLNYRSKPSMKGKVLGQTGKGTFTIVEVSNGWGKLKSGAGWIYLENPKYCTIK
;
A
#
# COMPACT_ATOMS: atom_id res chain seq x y z
N MET A 1 21.34 -14.62 2.69
CA MET A 1 20.13 -13.93 2.18
C MET A 1 19.92 -14.38 0.74
N SER A 2 18.73 -14.80 0.37
CA SER A 2 18.36 -15.18 -0.99
C SER A 2 17.40 -14.13 -1.55
N ASN A 3 17.48 -13.87 -2.86
CA ASN A 3 16.55 -12.99 -3.55
C ASN A 3 15.17 -13.66 -3.73
N SER A 4 14.13 -12.87 -4.03
CA SER A 4 12.79 -13.40 -4.29
C SER A 4 12.77 -14.31 -5.52
N PRO A 5 12.13 -15.48 -5.47
CA PRO A 5 11.91 -16.33 -6.66
C PRO A 5 10.79 -15.79 -7.57
N LEU A 6 10.09 -14.74 -7.19
CA LEU A 6 8.96 -14.15 -7.94
C LEU A 6 9.43 -13.20 -9.07
N ILE A 7 10.73 -12.94 -9.18
CA ILE A 7 11.30 -12.06 -10.20
C ILE A 7 11.25 -12.73 -11.59
N CYS A 8 10.90 -11.95 -12.61
CA CYS A 8 10.95 -12.37 -14.01
C CYS A 8 11.93 -11.54 -14.85
N TYR A 9 12.50 -10.48 -14.28
CA TYR A 9 13.48 -9.62 -14.93
C TYR A 9 14.53 -9.17 -13.93
N THR A 10 15.80 -9.07 -14.39
CA THR A 10 16.92 -8.60 -13.56
C THR A 10 17.76 -7.63 -14.35
N LYS A 11 17.99 -6.45 -13.80
CA LYS A 11 18.98 -5.48 -14.28
C LYS A 11 19.65 -4.82 -13.10
N ILE A 12 20.83 -5.33 -12.75
CA ILE A 12 21.53 -4.90 -11.54
C ILE A 12 22.11 -3.49 -11.71
N SER A 13 21.64 -2.58 -10.85
CA SER A 13 22.13 -1.20 -10.78
C SER A 13 23.51 -1.15 -10.09
N PRO A 14 24.44 -0.33 -10.59
CA PRO A 14 25.69 -0.03 -9.88
C PRO A 14 25.47 0.89 -8.67
N ASN A 15 24.32 1.57 -8.57
CA ASN A 15 24.00 2.50 -7.49
C ASN A 15 23.58 1.75 -6.22
N ARG A 16 24.51 1.06 -5.59
CA ARG A 16 24.30 0.25 -4.38
C ARG A 16 25.54 0.22 -3.50
N ASN A 17 25.38 -0.19 -2.26
CA ASN A 17 26.49 -0.62 -1.41
C ASN A 17 26.40 -2.12 -1.18
N SER A 18 27.51 -2.80 -1.34
CA SER A 18 27.65 -4.24 -1.14
C SER A 18 28.73 -4.52 -0.09
N PRO A 19 28.41 -5.33 0.92
CA PRO A 19 27.05 -5.72 1.34
C PRO A 19 26.32 -4.61 2.11
N ARG A 20 25.01 -4.79 2.40
CA ARG A 20 24.34 -3.99 3.43
C ARG A 20 24.93 -4.27 4.81
N ASN A 21 24.85 -3.32 5.74
CA ASN A 21 25.45 -3.44 7.07
C ASN A 21 24.43 -3.74 8.18
N HIS A 22 23.21 -4.14 7.82
CA HIS A 22 22.14 -4.45 8.76
C HIS A 22 21.29 -5.62 8.27
N VAL A 23 20.66 -6.34 9.19
CA VAL A 23 19.63 -7.33 8.84
C VAL A 23 18.42 -6.66 8.20
N ILE A 24 17.73 -7.40 7.35
CA ILE A 24 16.48 -6.91 6.73
C ILE A 24 15.35 -7.11 7.74
N ASP A 25 14.77 -6.01 8.22
CA ASP A 25 13.70 -5.97 9.19
C ASP A 25 12.60 -4.94 8.85
N THR A 26 12.74 -4.28 7.72
CA THR A 26 11.86 -3.20 7.26
C THR A 26 11.50 -3.38 5.79
N ILE A 27 10.30 -2.96 5.39
CA ILE A 27 9.88 -2.82 4.00
C ILE A 27 9.55 -1.35 3.73
N THR A 28 10.08 -0.81 2.63
CA THR A 28 9.74 0.54 2.16
C THR A 28 9.11 0.46 0.78
N ILE A 29 7.85 0.88 0.68
CA ILE A 29 7.10 0.89 -0.57
C ILE A 29 7.18 2.30 -1.17
N HIS A 30 7.54 2.35 -2.47
CA HIS A 30 7.65 3.54 -3.29
C HIS A 30 6.66 3.50 -4.46
N CYS A 31 6.44 4.63 -5.11
CA CYS A 31 5.82 4.68 -6.41
C CYS A 31 6.80 5.18 -7.47
N MET A 32 6.82 4.52 -8.63
CA MET A 32 7.41 5.07 -9.85
C MET A 32 6.58 6.28 -10.25
N ALA A 33 7.15 7.44 -10.50
CA ALA A 33 6.39 8.62 -10.92
C ALA A 33 5.87 8.48 -12.37
N GLY A 34 5.06 7.44 -12.63
CA GLY A 34 4.46 7.14 -13.93
C GLY A 34 4.20 5.65 -14.17
N ASN A 35 3.55 5.35 -15.30
CA ASN A 35 3.30 4.00 -15.79
C ASN A 35 4.55 3.45 -16.49
N CYS A 36 5.56 3.14 -15.70
CA CYS A 36 6.87 2.70 -16.18
C CYS A 36 6.91 1.17 -16.22
N SER A 37 7.40 0.59 -17.32
CA SER A 37 7.67 -0.84 -17.34
C SER A 37 8.83 -1.19 -16.41
N ILE A 38 8.92 -2.44 -15.99
CA ILE A 38 10.03 -2.88 -15.13
C ILE A 38 11.37 -2.78 -15.85
N GLU A 39 11.40 -2.93 -17.19
CA GLU A 39 12.59 -2.75 -18.01
C GLU A 39 13.02 -1.27 -18.01
N THR A 40 12.09 -0.35 -18.27
CA THR A 40 12.35 1.09 -18.27
C THR A 40 12.84 1.56 -16.90
N CYS A 41 12.23 1.07 -15.81
CA CYS A 41 12.70 1.38 -14.46
C CYS A 41 14.14 0.90 -14.22
N GLY A 42 14.48 -0.31 -14.73
CA GLY A 42 15.84 -0.83 -14.71
C GLY A 42 16.84 0.07 -15.47
N GLU A 43 16.45 0.56 -16.66
CA GLU A 43 17.26 1.50 -17.43
C GLU A 43 17.47 2.84 -16.71
N VAL A 44 16.45 3.32 -15.99
CA VAL A 44 16.56 4.55 -15.18
C VAL A 44 17.56 4.38 -14.02
N PHE A 45 17.62 3.20 -13.41
CA PHE A 45 18.55 2.93 -12.28
C PHE A 45 19.95 2.50 -12.71
N TYR A 46 20.18 2.16 -13.98
CA TYR A 46 21.43 1.61 -14.45
C TYR A 46 22.58 2.63 -14.50
N PRO A 47 22.40 3.87 -15.00
CA PRO A 47 23.49 4.83 -15.04
C PRO A 47 24.02 5.18 -13.65
N THR A 48 25.34 5.21 -13.46
CA THR A 48 25.96 5.61 -12.17
C THR A 48 25.60 7.05 -11.79
N SER A 49 25.41 7.91 -12.79
CA SER A 49 24.98 9.30 -12.62
C SER A 49 23.58 9.44 -12.01
N ARG A 50 22.77 8.38 -12.07
CA ARG A 50 21.43 8.38 -11.45
C ARG A 50 21.49 8.57 -9.93
N GLY A 51 22.49 8.00 -9.26
CA GLY A 51 22.67 8.10 -7.82
C GLY A 51 21.49 7.56 -7.00
N ALA A 52 20.66 6.68 -7.58
CA ALA A 52 19.50 6.08 -6.96
C ALA A 52 19.23 4.67 -7.51
N SER A 53 18.57 3.84 -6.71
CA SER A 53 18.15 2.48 -7.08
C SER A 53 17.10 1.96 -6.11
N SER A 54 16.47 0.81 -6.45
CA SER A 54 15.57 0.05 -5.57
C SER A 54 15.97 -1.42 -5.58
N ASN A 55 15.60 -2.18 -4.54
CA ASN A 55 15.81 -3.64 -4.59
C ASN A 55 14.89 -4.26 -5.65
N TYR A 56 13.61 -3.95 -5.63
CA TYR A 56 12.63 -4.49 -6.55
C TYR A 56 11.83 -3.39 -7.25
N GLY A 57 11.27 -3.76 -8.41
CA GLY A 57 10.25 -2.99 -9.11
C GLY A 57 9.08 -3.87 -9.50
N ILE A 58 7.88 -3.29 -9.52
CA ILE A 58 6.64 -3.95 -9.94
C ILE A 58 5.99 -3.10 -11.03
N GLY A 59 5.79 -3.70 -12.22
CA GLY A 59 5.09 -3.05 -13.33
C GLY A 59 3.58 -2.98 -13.09
N SER A 60 2.88 -2.13 -13.82
CA SER A 60 1.42 -2.06 -13.80
C SER A 60 0.74 -3.36 -14.29
N ASP A 61 1.48 -4.20 -15.03
CA ASP A 61 1.12 -5.55 -15.44
C ASP A 61 1.33 -6.63 -14.35
N GLY A 62 1.90 -6.24 -13.20
CA GLY A 62 2.18 -7.12 -12.08
C GLY A 62 3.49 -7.91 -12.20
N ARG A 63 4.29 -7.74 -13.25
CA ARG A 63 5.63 -8.36 -13.35
C ARG A 63 6.58 -7.75 -12.33
N ILE A 64 7.49 -8.57 -11.80
CA ILE A 64 8.43 -8.19 -10.75
C ILE A 64 9.86 -8.22 -11.29
N ALA A 65 10.61 -7.15 -11.07
CA ALA A 65 12.02 -7.04 -11.39
C ALA A 65 12.90 -6.93 -10.14
N MET A 66 14.18 -7.29 -10.29
CA MET A 66 15.23 -7.01 -9.31
C MET A 66 16.28 -6.07 -9.92
N TYR A 67 16.57 -4.99 -9.17
CA TYR A 67 17.59 -4.00 -9.55
C TYR A 67 18.77 -3.96 -8.58
N VAL A 68 18.56 -4.36 -7.33
CA VAL A 68 19.61 -4.55 -6.31
C VAL A 68 19.30 -5.80 -5.53
N GLU A 69 20.28 -6.68 -5.37
CA GLU A 69 20.12 -7.91 -4.59
C GLU A 69 19.81 -7.59 -3.12
N GLU A 70 19.07 -8.48 -2.44
CA GLU A 70 18.73 -8.24 -1.03
C GLU A 70 19.92 -8.19 -0.09
N LYS A 71 21.03 -8.85 -0.43
CA LYS A 71 22.28 -8.75 0.34
C LYS A 71 22.92 -7.37 0.30
N ASP A 72 22.52 -6.52 -0.66
CA ASP A 72 23.06 -5.20 -0.90
C ASP A 72 22.06 -4.11 -0.50
N ARG A 73 22.57 -2.94 -0.14
CA ARG A 73 21.77 -1.76 0.15
C ARG A 73 21.46 -1.00 -1.12
N SER A 74 20.19 -0.83 -1.46
CA SER A 74 19.74 0.12 -2.49
C SER A 74 19.92 1.58 -2.04
N TRP A 75 19.83 2.52 -2.97
CA TRP A 75 19.84 3.96 -2.70
C TRP A 75 18.46 4.56 -3.05
N CYS A 76 17.47 4.31 -2.21
CA CYS A 76 16.07 4.55 -2.56
C CYS A 76 15.40 5.68 -1.76
N THR A 77 15.61 5.72 -0.45
CA THR A 77 14.84 6.60 0.44
C THR A 77 15.52 7.91 0.78
N SER A 78 16.73 8.17 0.28
CA SER A 78 17.62 9.25 0.74
C SER A 78 18.10 9.08 2.20
N SER A 79 17.83 7.94 2.83
CA SER A 79 18.27 7.59 4.17
C SER A 79 19.11 6.31 4.17
N LYS A 80 20.43 6.46 4.38
CA LYS A 80 21.33 5.31 4.45
C LYS A 80 20.95 4.33 5.55
N SER A 81 20.50 4.81 6.69
CA SER A 81 20.06 3.97 7.83
C SER A 81 18.83 3.16 7.50
N ASN A 82 17.82 3.78 6.87
CA ASN A 82 16.63 3.07 6.43
C ASN A 82 16.95 2.04 5.34
N ASP A 83 17.67 2.44 4.29
CA ASP A 83 17.98 1.57 3.15
C ASP A 83 18.85 0.37 3.53
N ASN A 84 19.65 0.46 4.60
CA ASN A 84 20.38 -0.68 5.13
C ASN A 84 19.49 -1.74 5.80
N ARG A 85 18.34 -1.32 6.34
CA ARG A 85 17.36 -2.19 7.02
C ARG A 85 16.25 -2.65 6.09
N ALA A 86 15.94 -1.85 5.08
CA ALA A 86 14.77 -2.03 4.26
C ALA A 86 15.03 -2.82 2.97
N ILE A 87 14.05 -3.62 2.58
CA ILE A 87 13.83 -3.93 1.18
C ILE A 87 12.96 -2.82 0.61
N THR A 88 13.42 -2.19 -0.45
CA THR A 88 12.74 -1.11 -1.15
C THR A 88 12.06 -1.63 -2.41
N ILE A 89 10.82 -1.21 -2.64
CA ILE A 89 9.99 -1.70 -3.75
C ILE A 89 9.38 -0.50 -4.48
N GLU A 90 9.74 -0.30 -5.72
CA GLU A 90 9.12 0.68 -6.63
C GLU A 90 7.91 0.04 -7.31
N VAL A 91 6.75 0.69 -7.25
CA VAL A 91 5.51 0.22 -7.88
C VAL A 91 5.09 1.18 -8.98
N ALA A 92 4.87 0.69 -10.19
CA ALA A 92 4.40 1.50 -11.31
C ALA A 92 2.95 1.98 -11.07
N ASN A 93 2.66 3.19 -11.52
CA ASN A 93 1.35 3.81 -11.41
C ASN A 93 0.60 3.68 -12.74
N ASP A 94 -0.70 3.40 -12.70
CA ASP A 94 -1.61 3.44 -13.83
C ASP A 94 -2.49 4.70 -13.85
N GLY A 95 -2.37 5.54 -12.81
CA GLY A 95 -2.92 6.88 -12.71
C GLY A 95 -1.85 7.92 -12.36
N GLY A 96 -2.13 9.19 -12.62
CA GLY A 96 -1.25 10.32 -12.33
C GLY A 96 -1.37 10.86 -10.91
N ALA A 97 -0.76 12.04 -10.68
CA ALA A 97 -0.79 12.73 -9.39
C ALA A 97 -2.21 13.10 -8.93
N ASP A 98 -3.13 13.37 -9.88
CA ASP A 98 -4.54 13.65 -9.63
C ASP A 98 -5.30 12.47 -9.01
N THR A 99 -4.83 11.24 -9.23
CA THR A 99 -5.35 10.01 -8.61
C THR A 99 -4.63 9.64 -7.31
N GLY A 100 -3.68 10.46 -6.85
CA GLY A 100 -2.79 10.13 -5.74
C GLY A 100 -1.77 9.04 -6.09
N TRP A 101 -1.42 8.91 -7.37
CA TRP A 101 -0.52 7.88 -7.90
C TRP A 101 -1.11 6.47 -7.75
N HIS A 102 -2.31 6.27 -8.31
CA HIS A 102 -3.01 4.99 -8.31
C HIS A 102 -2.15 3.87 -8.94
N ILE A 103 -2.29 2.65 -8.43
CA ILE A 103 -1.65 1.45 -8.98
C ILE A 103 -2.72 0.44 -9.41
N SER A 104 -2.40 -0.39 -10.41
CA SER A 104 -3.32 -1.43 -10.90
C SER A 104 -3.54 -2.56 -9.88
N ASP A 105 -4.65 -3.29 -10.02
CA ASP A 105 -4.93 -4.49 -9.22
C ASP A 105 -3.85 -5.56 -9.40
N ALA A 106 -3.26 -5.69 -10.61
CA ALA A 106 -2.17 -6.62 -10.87
C ALA A 106 -0.91 -6.26 -10.09
N ALA A 107 -0.53 -4.97 -10.09
CA ALA A 107 0.59 -4.47 -9.30
C ALA A 107 0.35 -4.64 -7.79
N TYR A 108 -0.86 -4.33 -7.32
CA TYR A 108 -1.23 -4.51 -5.90
C TYR A 108 -1.12 -5.99 -5.47
N LYS A 109 -1.67 -6.91 -6.26
CA LYS A 109 -1.57 -8.36 -5.97
C LYS A 109 -0.13 -8.83 -5.91
N SER A 110 0.71 -8.38 -6.84
CA SER A 110 2.13 -8.72 -6.86
C SER A 110 2.89 -8.10 -5.70
N LEU A 111 2.56 -6.88 -5.28
CA LEU A 111 3.11 -6.23 -4.10
C LEU A 111 2.85 -7.05 -2.83
N ILE A 112 1.61 -7.51 -2.63
CA ILE A 112 1.27 -8.37 -1.49
C ILE A 112 2.08 -9.68 -1.53
N ASN A 113 2.14 -10.35 -2.70
CA ASN A 113 2.90 -11.59 -2.85
C ASN A 113 4.39 -11.40 -2.54
N LEU A 114 4.99 -10.33 -3.06
CA LEU A 114 6.41 -10.00 -2.83
C LEU A 114 6.67 -9.69 -1.35
N CYS A 115 5.82 -8.90 -0.70
CA CYS A 115 5.94 -8.60 0.73
C CYS A 115 5.87 -9.86 1.59
N VAL A 116 4.95 -10.79 1.28
CA VAL A 116 4.86 -12.09 1.98
C VAL A 116 6.15 -12.90 1.82
N ASP A 117 6.67 -12.98 0.60
CA ASP A 117 7.91 -13.69 0.30
C ASP A 117 9.13 -13.08 1.02
N ILE A 118 9.28 -11.75 0.97
CA ILE A 118 10.33 -11.03 1.71
C ILE A 118 10.24 -11.32 3.20
N CYS A 119 9.04 -11.21 3.78
CA CYS A 119 8.84 -11.45 5.20
C CYS A 119 9.26 -12.86 5.61
N LYS A 120 8.85 -13.89 4.84
CA LYS A 120 9.20 -15.29 5.11
C LYS A 120 10.71 -15.53 5.06
N ARG A 121 11.38 -15.02 4.00
CA ARG A 121 12.82 -15.24 3.80
C ARG A 121 13.69 -14.47 4.79
N ASN A 122 13.22 -13.33 5.28
CA ASN A 122 13.98 -12.47 6.19
C ASN A 122 13.47 -12.57 7.64
N ASN A 123 12.65 -13.58 7.96
CA ASN A 123 12.15 -13.82 9.31
C ASN A 123 11.37 -12.65 9.93
N ILE A 124 10.75 -11.81 9.09
CA ILE A 124 9.83 -10.76 9.52
C ILE A 124 8.49 -11.43 9.83
N LYS A 125 8.18 -11.57 11.10
CA LYS A 125 7.00 -12.32 11.55
C LYS A 125 5.69 -11.59 11.28
N GLU A 126 5.73 -10.27 11.23
CA GLU A 126 4.56 -9.41 11.10
C GLU A 126 4.96 -8.08 10.48
N LEU A 127 4.16 -7.57 9.54
CA LEU A 127 4.24 -6.18 9.10
C LEU A 127 3.40 -5.28 10.01
N LYS A 128 3.99 -4.17 10.45
CA LYS A 128 3.40 -3.22 11.38
C LYS A 128 3.39 -1.82 10.77
N TRP A 129 2.21 -1.24 10.68
CA TRP A 129 2.01 0.11 10.19
C TRP A 129 1.18 0.94 11.17
N LYS A 130 1.71 2.08 11.57
CA LYS A 130 1.04 3.09 12.41
C LYS A 130 0.88 4.43 11.68
N GLY A 131 1.58 4.61 10.56
CA GLY A 131 1.64 5.88 9.85
C GLY A 131 2.39 6.98 10.63
N ASP A 132 3.25 6.60 11.55
CA ASP A 132 3.93 7.51 12.48
C ASP A 132 5.43 7.59 12.18
N LYS A 133 5.86 8.75 11.67
CA LYS A 133 7.27 9.03 11.35
C LYS A 133 8.20 8.92 12.58
N SER A 134 7.71 9.19 13.79
CA SER A 134 8.50 9.11 15.01
C SER A 134 8.93 7.69 15.37
N LEU A 135 8.26 6.68 14.79
CA LEU A 135 8.55 5.26 15.00
C LEU A 135 9.58 4.68 14.02
N ILE A 136 10.23 5.50 13.19
CA ILE A 136 11.32 5.03 12.32
C ILE A 136 12.42 4.38 13.17
N GLY A 137 12.76 3.12 12.83
CA GLY A 137 13.76 2.34 13.56
C GLY A 137 13.21 1.53 14.74
N HIS A 138 12.00 1.81 15.20
CA HIS A 138 11.30 1.03 16.25
C HIS A 138 10.51 -0.11 15.60
N VAL A 139 11.21 -1.14 15.08
CA VAL A 139 10.59 -2.24 14.30
C VAL A 139 9.64 -3.13 15.12
N ASP A 140 9.77 -3.10 16.42
CA ASP A 140 8.81 -3.71 17.34
C ASP A 140 7.42 -3.05 17.29
N LYS A 141 7.36 -1.77 16.87
CA LYS A 141 6.14 -0.97 16.78
C LYS A 141 5.71 -0.71 15.34
N GLN A 142 6.67 -0.46 14.45
CA GLN A 142 6.45 -0.17 13.03
C GLN A 142 7.67 -0.56 12.22
N ASN A 143 7.49 -1.42 11.20
CA ASN A 143 8.54 -1.88 10.32
C ASN A 143 8.21 -1.66 8.83
N MET A 144 7.29 -0.77 8.56
CA MET A 144 7.05 -0.20 7.23
C MET A 144 7.38 1.27 7.26
N THR A 145 8.04 1.75 6.21
CA THR A 145 8.43 3.16 6.05
C THR A 145 8.10 3.66 4.65
N VAL A 146 8.16 4.97 4.44
CA VAL A 146 7.86 5.62 3.16
C VAL A 146 8.86 6.72 2.86
N HIS A 147 9.14 6.97 1.58
CA HIS A 147 10.15 7.95 1.14
C HIS A 147 9.86 9.37 1.64
N ARG A 148 8.59 9.80 1.65
CA ARG A 148 8.21 11.15 2.13
C ARG A 148 8.60 11.47 3.57
N TRP A 149 8.97 10.47 4.35
CA TRP A 149 9.49 10.70 5.70
C TRP A 149 10.96 11.08 5.76
N PHE A 150 11.72 10.83 4.69
CA PHE A 150 13.16 11.04 4.62
C PHE A 150 13.56 12.19 3.69
N ALA A 151 12.70 12.55 2.74
CA ALA A 151 12.92 13.62 1.79
C ALA A 151 11.62 14.32 1.42
N ALA A 152 11.69 15.54 0.89
CA ALA A 152 10.55 16.29 0.37
C ALA A 152 10.09 15.69 -0.96
N LYS A 153 9.34 14.59 -0.90
CA LYS A 153 8.81 13.82 -2.03
C LYS A 153 7.37 13.39 -1.78
N ASP A 154 6.57 13.28 -2.83
CA ASP A 154 5.20 12.74 -2.73
C ASP A 154 5.17 11.22 -2.60
N CYS A 155 6.28 10.54 -2.94
CA CYS A 155 6.39 9.09 -2.87
C CYS A 155 6.05 8.55 -1.46
N PRO A 156 5.20 7.52 -1.36
CA PRO A 156 4.68 6.60 -2.39
C PRO A 156 3.39 7.06 -3.07
N GLY A 157 3.00 8.32 -2.97
CA GLY A 157 1.69 8.83 -3.36
C GLY A 157 0.63 8.58 -2.29
N ASP A 158 -0.45 9.33 -2.34
CA ASP A 158 -1.50 9.21 -1.31
C ASP A 158 -2.28 7.89 -1.44
N TYR A 159 -2.39 7.36 -2.66
CA TYR A 159 -3.07 6.08 -2.86
C TYR A 159 -2.37 4.94 -2.09
N LEU A 160 -1.09 4.68 -2.34
CA LEU A 160 -0.33 3.65 -1.62
C LEU A 160 -0.14 4.00 -0.14
N TYR A 161 0.09 5.27 0.21
CA TYR A 161 0.23 5.68 1.61
C TYR A 161 -0.98 5.28 2.43
N ASN A 162 -2.19 5.54 1.92
CA ASN A 162 -3.45 5.19 2.60
C ASN A 162 -3.70 3.67 2.66
N LEU A 163 -3.10 2.90 1.75
CA LEU A 163 -3.24 1.43 1.72
C LEU A 163 -2.23 0.69 2.62
N HIS A 164 -1.21 1.34 3.18
CA HIS A 164 -0.17 0.64 3.97
C HIS A 164 -0.75 -0.22 5.10
N GLY A 165 -1.77 0.26 5.81
CA GLY A 165 -2.45 -0.52 6.84
C GLY A 165 -3.14 -1.77 6.30
N GLN A 166 -3.77 -1.66 5.14
CA GLN A 166 -4.41 -2.79 4.45
C GLN A 166 -3.35 -3.77 3.91
N ILE A 167 -2.28 -3.27 3.31
CA ILE A 167 -1.14 -4.08 2.85
C ILE A 167 -0.58 -4.89 4.02
N ALA A 168 -0.32 -4.25 5.16
CA ALA A 168 0.16 -4.94 6.36
C ALA A 168 -0.82 -6.05 6.81
N ALA A 169 -2.11 -5.75 6.87
CA ALA A 169 -3.14 -6.71 7.28
C ALA A 169 -3.23 -7.92 6.32
N GLU A 170 -3.21 -7.70 5.00
CA GLU A 170 -3.27 -8.76 4.00
C GLU A 170 -2.02 -9.64 4.00
N VAL A 171 -0.84 -9.04 4.15
CA VAL A 171 0.43 -9.78 4.28
C VAL A 171 0.42 -10.61 5.56
N ASN A 172 0.02 -10.04 6.69
CA ASN A 172 -0.03 -10.71 7.98
C ASN A 172 -1.01 -11.90 7.98
N ALA A 173 -2.17 -11.77 7.34
CA ALA A 173 -3.12 -12.86 7.16
C ALA A 173 -2.47 -14.04 6.41
N ARG A 174 -1.67 -13.77 5.37
CA ARG A 174 -0.96 -14.81 4.60
C ARG A 174 0.30 -15.37 5.31
N LEU A 175 0.84 -14.63 6.27
CA LEU A 175 1.91 -15.12 7.14
C LEU A 175 1.38 -16.01 8.27
N GLY A 176 0.06 -16.13 8.43
CA GLY A 176 -0.58 -16.87 9.51
C GLY A 176 -0.44 -16.18 10.86
N VAL A 177 -0.16 -14.87 10.85
CA VAL A 177 -0.21 -14.08 12.07
C VAL A 177 -1.65 -14.16 12.57
N LYS A 178 -1.85 -14.88 13.68
CA LYS A 178 -3.12 -14.75 14.40
C LYS A 178 -3.19 -13.29 14.81
N THR A 179 -3.96 -12.51 14.10
CA THR A 179 -4.40 -11.23 14.63
C THR A 179 -4.92 -11.58 16.00
N GLN A 180 -4.18 -11.26 17.08
CA GLN A 180 -4.85 -10.89 18.27
C GLN A 180 -5.71 -9.73 17.81
N THR A 181 -6.96 -10.04 17.46
CA THR A 181 -8.00 -9.10 17.71
C THR A 181 -7.70 -8.71 19.17
N THR A 182 -7.05 -7.57 19.40
CA THR A 182 -7.46 -6.75 20.49
C THR A 182 -8.93 -6.66 20.22
N SER A 183 -9.66 -7.54 20.86
CA SER A 183 -11.05 -7.34 21.13
C SER A 183 -11.09 -6.03 21.94
N SER A 184 -11.00 -4.87 21.25
CA SER A 184 -12.02 -3.92 21.55
C SER A 184 -13.27 -4.76 21.42
N ASN A 185 -13.91 -5.07 22.54
CA ASN A 185 -15.27 -5.59 22.63
C ASN A 185 -16.18 -4.67 21.81
N THR A 186 -16.05 -4.71 20.50
CA THR A 186 -17.15 -4.48 19.60
C THR A 186 -17.92 -5.79 19.62
N LYS A 187 -18.84 -5.95 20.58
CA LYS A 187 -20.13 -6.57 20.28
C LYS A 187 -20.32 -6.34 18.80
N ALA A 188 -20.63 -7.37 18.02
CA ALA A 188 -21.09 -7.20 16.65
C ALA A 188 -22.18 -6.12 16.73
N ASN A 189 -21.79 -4.86 16.56
CA ASN A 189 -22.73 -3.77 16.57
C ASN A 189 -23.45 -3.94 15.24
N SER A 190 -24.60 -4.57 15.34
CA SER A 190 -25.57 -4.54 14.28
C SER A 190 -25.83 -3.07 14.00
N ILE A 191 -25.32 -2.62 12.84
CA ILE A 191 -25.47 -1.25 12.39
C ILE A 191 -26.69 -1.22 11.51
N THR A 192 -27.59 -0.30 11.76
CA THR A 192 -28.78 -0.11 10.89
C THR A 192 -28.42 0.89 9.79
N VAL A 193 -28.54 0.45 8.53
CA VAL A 193 -28.39 1.29 7.32
C VAL A 193 -29.61 1.07 6.44
N GLN A 194 -30.31 2.13 6.05
CA GLN A 194 -31.57 2.05 5.28
C GLN A 194 -32.60 1.09 5.92
N GLY A 195 -32.68 1.07 7.26
CA GLY A 195 -33.60 0.17 7.99
C GLY A 195 -33.17 -1.31 8.00
N LYS A 196 -32.04 -1.67 7.41
CA LYS A 196 -31.47 -3.04 7.43
C LYS A 196 -30.38 -3.15 8.48
N THR A 197 -30.43 -4.20 9.26
CA THR A 197 -29.37 -4.55 10.21
C THR A 197 -28.24 -5.24 9.44
N VAL A 198 -27.05 -4.66 9.46
CA VAL A 198 -25.84 -5.18 8.80
C VAL A 198 -24.65 -5.18 9.76
N SER A 199 -23.67 -6.00 9.47
CA SER A 199 -22.36 -5.97 10.14
C SER A 199 -21.27 -5.66 9.14
N VAL A 200 -20.30 -4.83 9.51
CA VAL A 200 -19.14 -4.56 8.64
C VAL A 200 -18.17 -5.77 8.65
N PRO A 201 -17.56 -6.12 7.51
CA PRO A 201 -17.75 -5.52 6.19
C PRO A 201 -19.03 -6.02 5.49
N PHE A 202 -19.69 -5.14 4.75
CA PHE A 202 -20.85 -5.50 3.90
C PHE A 202 -20.75 -4.84 2.51
N ILE A 203 -21.65 -5.23 1.61
CA ILE A 203 -21.66 -4.76 0.23
C ILE A 203 -22.73 -3.68 0.04
N ALA A 204 -22.32 -2.51 -0.46
CA ALA A 204 -23.19 -1.46 -0.98
C ALA A 204 -23.09 -1.43 -2.51
N ARG A 205 -24.26 -1.47 -3.19
CA ARG A 205 -24.34 -1.29 -4.65
C ARG A 205 -24.74 0.16 -4.95
N VAL A 206 -23.83 0.94 -5.51
CA VAL A 206 -24.10 2.29 -6.01
C VAL A 206 -24.82 2.19 -7.36
N ILE A 207 -25.95 2.88 -7.50
CA ILE A 207 -26.84 2.82 -8.67
C ILE A 207 -26.87 4.12 -9.47
N VAL A 208 -26.14 5.15 -9.02
CA VAL A 208 -25.97 6.44 -9.71
C VAL A 208 -24.51 6.59 -10.18
N SER A 209 -24.28 7.40 -11.20
CA SER A 209 -22.93 7.60 -11.78
C SER A 209 -22.10 8.66 -11.07
N ASP A 210 -22.71 9.47 -10.22
CA ASP A 210 -22.18 10.73 -9.68
C ASP A 210 -22.16 10.78 -8.14
N LEU A 211 -22.25 9.63 -7.46
CA LEU A 211 -22.15 9.59 -6.01
C LEU A 211 -20.77 10.03 -5.54
N ASN A 212 -20.73 11.16 -4.85
CA ASN A 212 -19.48 11.67 -4.30
C ASN A 212 -18.96 10.81 -3.14
N TYR A 213 -17.64 10.53 -3.14
CA TYR A 213 -16.97 10.11 -1.93
C TYR A 213 -16.16 11.26 -1.32
N ARG A 214 -16.10 11.29 0.01
CA ARG A 214 -15.60 12.44 0.77
C ARG A 214 -14.53 12.03 1.78
N SER A 215 -13.70 13.00 2.17
CA SER A 215 -12.60 12.80 3.13
C SER A 215 -13.06 12.49 4.56
N LYS A 216 -14.31 12.79 4.90
CA LYS A 216 -14.90 12.57 6.25
C LYS A 216 -16.37 12.10 6.09
N PRO A 217 -16.91 11.37 7.08
CA PRO A 217 -18.32 10.92 7.09
C PRO A 217 -19.30 12.07 7.36
N SER A 218 -19.33 13.05 6.46
CA SER A 218 -20.11 14.27 6.59
C SER A 218 -20.23 15.02 5.27
N MET A 219 -21.33 15.73 5.06
CA MET A 219 -21.50 16.66 3.93
C MET A 219 -20.47 17.80 3.94
N LYS A 220 -19.86 18.11 5.10
CA LYS A 220 -18.75 19.07 5.25
C LYS A 220 -17.38 18.48 4.87
N GLY A 221 -17.28 17.17 4.64
CA GLY A 221 -16.06 16.54 4.15
C GLY A 221 -15.74 16.99 2.72
N LYS A 222 -14.46 17.26 2.42
CA LYS A 222 -14.01 17.60 1.06
C LYS A 222 -14.44 16.48 0.09
N VAL A 223 -15.02 16.81 -1.05
CA VAL A 223 -15.28 15.87 -2.14
C VAL A 223 -13.93 15.47 -2.72
N LEU A 224 -13.66 14.17 -2.77
CA LEU A 224 -12.43 13.58 -3.29
C LEU A 224 -12.61 13.01 -4.69
N GLY A 225 -13.86 12.73 -5.09
CA GLY A 225 -14.23 12.21 -6.39
C GLY A 225 -15.61 11.58 -6.40
N GLN A 226 -15.92 10.83 -7.45
CA GLN A 226 -17.19 10.13 -7.66
C GLN A 226 -16.96 8.65 -7.86
N THR A 227 -17.83 7.81 -7.29
CA THR A 227 -17.65 6.34 -7.33
C THR A 227 -17.99 5.74 -8.70
N GLY A 228 -18.86 6.39 -9.47
CA GLY A 228 -19.57 5.71 -10.55
C GLY A 228 -20.55 4.63 -10.05
N LYS A 229 -21.27 3.98 -10.98
CA LYS A 229 -22.10 2.81 -10.68
C LYS A 229 -21.21 1.60 -10.38
N GLY A 230 -21.53 0.84 -9.33
CA GLY A 230 -20.71 -0.32 -8.99
C GLY A 230 -21.05 -0.93 -7.64
N THR A 231 -20.27 -1.91 -7.26
CA THR A 231 -20.39 -2.64 -6.00
C THR A 231 -19.18 -2.36 -5.14
N PHE A 232 -19.40 -1.85 -3.94
CA PHE A 232 -18.35 -1.39 -3.04
C PHE A 232 -18.45 -2.09 -1.68
N THR A 233 -17.32 -2.52 -1.15
CA THR A 233 -17.24 -3.06 0.22
C THR A 233 -17.12 -1.93 1.22
N ILE A 234 -18.01 -1.91 2.21
CA ILE A 234 -18.03 -0.96 3.32
C ILE A 234 -17.38 -1.63 4.54
N VAL A 235 -16.37 -0.99 5.10
CA VAL A 235 -15.59 -1.52 6.22
C VAL A 235 -15.81 -0.79 7.54
N GLU A 236 -16.47 0.37 7.49
CA GLU A 236 -16.79 1.19 8.65
C GLU A 236 -18.06 1.99 8.34
N VAL A 237 -18.91 2.23 9.34
CA VAL A 237 -20.10 3.09 9.20
C VAL A 237 -20.08 4.13 10.31
N SER A 238 -20.31 5.39 9.95
CA SER A 238 -20.44 6.51 10.87
C SER A 238 -21.47 7.50 10.37
N ASN A 239 -22.50 7.79 11.17
CA ASN A 239 -23.54 8.78 10.86
C ASN A 239 -24.19 8.61 9.47
N GLY A 240 -24.48 7.36 9.07
CA GLY A 240 -25.09 7.07 7.76
C GLY A 240 -24.11 7.11 6.58
N TRP A 241 -22.79 7.25 6.84
CA TRP A 241 -21.72 7.19 5.84
C TRP A 241 -20.97 5.89 5.96
N GLY A 242 -20.64 5.28 4.83
CA GLY A 242 -19.82 4.08 4.74
C GLY A 242 -18.43 4.37 4.20
N LYS A 243 -17.42 3.89 4.89
CA LYS A 243 -16.02 3.95 4.45
C LYS A 243 -15.77 2.87 3.43
N LEU A 244 -15.29 3.26 2.28
CA LEU A 244 -14.91 2.35 1.21
C LEU A 244 -13.68 1.52 1.62
N LYS A 245 -13.72 0.21 1.36
CA LYS A 245 -12.59 -0.70 1.62
C LYS A 245 -11.31 -0.28 0.87
N SER A 246 -11.46 0.35 -0.29
CA SER A 246 -10.34 0.92 -1.06
C SER A 246 -9.57 2.02 -0.34
N GLY A 247 -10.11 2.57 0.75
CA GLY A 247 -9.54 3.74 1.42
C GLY A 247 -9.83 5.08 0.73
N ALA A 248 -10.47 5.08 -0.44
CA ALA A 248 -10.75 6.29 -1.22
C ALA A 248 -11.54 7.36 -0.44
N GLY A 249 -12.40 6.95 0.47
CA GLY A 249 -13.17 7.88 1.30
C GLY A 249 -14.50 7.31 1.77
N TRP A 250 -15.44 8.22 2.06
CA TRP A 250 -16.75 7.93 2.64
C TRP A 250 -17.87 8.23 1.65
N ILE A 251 -18.79 7.31 1.45
CA ILE A 251 -20.01 7.50 0.67
C ILE A 251 -21.24 7.55 1.58
N TYR A 252 -22.27 8.32 1.19
CA TYR A 252 -23.51 8.39 1.93
C TYR A 252 -24.40 7.19 1.63
N LEU A 253 -24.79 6.45 2.67
CA LEU A 253 -25.48 5.16 2.54
C LEU A 253 -27.00 5.24 2.74
N GLU A 254 -27.51 6.26 3.44
CA GLU A 254 -28.91 6.29 3.89
C GLU A 254 -29.93 6.62 2.78
N ASN A 255 -29.47 6.98 1.57
CA ASN A 255 -30.37 7.26 0.48
C ASN A 255 -30.48 6.09 -0.51
N PRO A 256 -31.61 5.35 -0.54
CA PRO A 256 -31.80 4.21 -1.43
C PRO A 256 -31.81 4.58 -2.93
N LYS A 257 -31.96 5.88 -3.27
CA LYS A 257 -31.81 6.37 -4.65
C LYS A 257 -30.34 6.45 -5.10
N TYR A 258 -29.37 6.40 -4.19
CA TYR A 258 -27.96 6.45 -4.50
C TYR A 258 -27.32 5.08 -4.45
N CYS A 259 -27.64 4.29 -3.44
CA CYS A 259 -27.12 2.95 -3.27
C CYS A 259 -28.11 2.02 -2.57
N THR A 260 -27.93 0.72 -2.77
CA THR A 260 -28.69 -0.33 -2.07
C THR A 260 -27.73 -1.19 -1.25
N ILE A 261 -28.19 -1.61 -0.07
CA ILE A 261 -27.43 -2.45 0.87
C ILE A 261 -27.86 -3.91 0.63
N LYS A 262 -26.87 -4.77 0.40
CA LYS A 262 -27.05 -6.22 0.24
C LYS A 262 -26.68 -6.95 1.53
#